data_86ae685e7dea5db402b824e804a57cf8
#
_entry.id   86ae685e7dea5db402b824e804a57cf8
#
_cell.length_a   1.000
_cell.length_b   1.000
_cell.length_c   1.000
_cell.angle_alpha   90.00
_cell.angle_beta   90.00
_cell.angle_gamma   90.00
#
_symmetry.space_group_name_H-M   'P 1'
#
loop_
_entity.id
_entity.type
_entity.pdbx_description
1 polymer ?
#
loop_
_entity_poly.entity_id
_entity_poly.type
_entity_poly.pdbx_seq_one_letter_code
_entity_poly.pdbx_strand_id
1 'polypeptide(L)'
;DVLGSRGLGDVYKRQEWVVVDATDQVLGRMCAKVAKILRGKYKPCYTPHVDCGDNVIIINADKVQLTGKKWTDRVYLNFTGYPGGQRELSPADLMKKGESRLFKRVLKGMLPKNKLGAQLLRNVYIYGGSEHPHAAQTPKTIDINTLK
;
A
#
# COMPACT_ATOMS: atom_id res chain seq x y z
N ASP A 1 4.11 -0.89 -35.87
CA ASP A 1 4.11 -0.09 -34.62
C ASP A 1 2.75 0.01 -33.91
N VAL A 2 1.76 -0.70 -34.42
CA VAL A 2 0.43 -0.82 -33.78
C VAL A 2 0.47 -1.75 -32.56
N LEU A 3 1.51 -2.57 -32.43
CA LEU A 3 1.68 -3.54 -31.34
C LEU A 3 2.05 -2.88 -29.99
N GLY A 4 2.74 -1.75 -30.00
CA GLY A 4 3.16 -1.07 -28.76
C GLY A 4 1.99 -0.42 -28.01
N SER A 5 1.04 0.19 -28.72
CA SER A 5 -0.13 0.83 -28.10
C SER A 5 -1.16 -0.19 -27.59
N ARG A 6 -1.26 -1.35 -28.24
CA ARG A 6 -2.11 -2.46 -27.80
C ARG A 6 -1.59 -3.11 -26.52
N GLY A 7 -0.26 -3.22 -26.34
CA GLY A 7 0.36 -3.76 -25.14
C GLY A 7 0.07 -2.93 -23.88
N LEU A 8 0.11 -1.61 -23.97
CA LEU A 8 -0.21 -0.71 -22.85
C LEU A 8 -1.69 -0.76 -22.45
N GLY A 9 -2.60 -0.80 -23.43
CA GLY A 9 -4.02 -0.94 -23.17
C GLY A 9 -4.37 -2.27 -22.49
N ASP A 10 -3.69 -3.36 -22.85
CA ASP A 10 -3.88 -4.67 -22.24
C ASP A 10 -3.36 -4.71 -20.79
N VAL A 11 -2.29 -3.98 -20.46
CA VAL A 11 -1.79 -3.87 -19.09
C VAL A 11 -2.82 -3.19 -18.18
N TYR A 12 -3.42 -2.08 -18.59
CA TYR A 12 -4.49 -1.40 -17.84
C TYR A 12 -5.75 -2.24 -17.70
N LYS A 13 -6.13 -2.98 -18.72
CA LYS A 13 -7.29 -3.88 -18.70
C LYS A 13 -7.11 -5.10 -17.78
N ARG A 14 -5.87 -5.43 -17.42
CA ARG A 14 -5.53 -6.54 -16.52
C ARG A 14 -5.38 -6.12 -15.07
N GLN A 15 -5.58 -4.85 -14.74
CA GLN A 15 -5.60 -4.40 -13.36
C GLN A 15 -6.83 -4.95 -12.64
N GLU A 16 -6.58 -5.68 -11.57
CA GLU A 16 -7.63 -6.28 -10.74
C GLU A 16 -7.78 -5.51 -9.42
N TRP A 17 -8.89 -5.71 -8.76
CA TRP A 17 -9.12 -5.22 -7.41
C TRP A 17 -8.95 -6.36 -6.43
N VAL A 18 -8.16 -6.12 -5.40
CA VAL A 18 -7.76 -7.11 -4.42
C VAL A 18 -8.08 -6.61 -3.02
N VAL A 19 -8.74 -7.44 -2.23
CA VAL A 19 -8.98 -7.17 -0.80
C VAL A 19 -7.98 -7.95 0.04
N VAL A 20 -7.38 -7.25 0.99
CA VAL A 20 -6.43 -7.78 1.95
C VAL A 20 -6.93 -7.50 3.36
N ASP A 21 -7.01 -8.51 4.20
CA ASP A 21 -7.34 -8.36 5.62
C ASP A 21 -6.08 -8.10 6.44
N ALA A 22 -6.08 -7.01 7.21
CA ALA A 22 -4.97 -6.62 8.08
C ALA A 22 -5.06 -7.20 9.49
N THR A 23 -6.14 -7.93 9.83
CA THR A 23 -6.35 -8.49 11.16
C THR A 23 -5.16 -9.37 11.56
N ASP A 24 -4.56 -9.06 12.72
CA ASP A 24 -3.42 -9.78 13.30
C ASP A 24 -2.17 -9.89 12.41
N GLN A 25 -2.11 -9.12 11.32
CA GLN A 25 -0.96 -9.09 10.45
C GLN A 25 0.11 -8.11 10.95
N VAL A 26 1.38 -8.49 10.82
CA VAL A 26 2.50 -7.59 11.12
C VAL A 26 2.62 -6.55 10.00
N LEU A 27 2.47 -5.27 10.35
CA LEU A 27 2.40 -4.14 9.42
C LEU A 27 3.50 -4.17 8.34
N GLY A 28 4.76 -4.31 8.75
CA GLY A 28 5.89 -4.27 7.81
C GLY A 28 5.88 -5.42 6.80
N ARG A 29 5.62 -6.63 7.27
CA ARG A 29 5.57 -7.83 6.42
C ARG A 29 4.40 -7.78 5.44
N MET A 30 3.24 -7.37 5.91
CA MET A 30 2.06 -7.19 5.09
C MET A 30 2.29 -6.11 4.02
N CYS A 31 2.79 -4.94 4.42
CA CYS A 31 3.08 -3.85 3.48
C CYS A 31 4.12 -4.22 2.41
N ALA A 32 5.11 -5.05 2.74
CA ALA A 32 6.08 -5.53 1.76
C ALA A 32 5.42 -6.37 0.65
N LYS A 33 4.48 -7.25 1.00
CA LYS A 33 3.72 -8.04 0.02
C LYS A 33 2.74 -7.19 -0.77
N VAL A 34 2.04 -6.27 -0.10
CA VAL A 34 1.16 -5.28 -0.76
C VAL A 34 1.94 -4.44 -1.77
N ALA A 35 3.15 -3.99 -1.44
CA ALA A 35 4.00 -3.24 -2.37
C ALA A 35 4.37 -4.06 -3.62
N LYS A 36 4.59 -5.37 -3.49
CA LYS A 36 4.80 -6.26 -4.64
C LYS A 36 3.56 -6.36 -5.54
N ILE A 37 2.35 -6.45 -4.94
CA ILE A 37 1.07 -6.48 -5.67
C ILE A 37 0.87 -5.15 -6.41
N LEU A 38 1.10 -4.02 -5.74
CA LEU A 38 0.95 -2.69 -6.33
C LEU A 38 1.89 -2.45 -7.52
N ARG A 39 3.12 -2.98 -7.46
CA ARG A 39 4.05 -2.93 -8.59
C ARG A 39 3.75 -3.94 -9.68
N GLY A 40 2.94 -4.96 -9.41
CA GLY A 40 2.65 -6.04 -10.34
C GLY A 40 3.77 -7.07 -10.48
N LYS A 41 4.64 -7.21 -9.47
CA LYS A 41 5.76 -8.18 -9.50
C LYS A 41 5.33 -9.65 -9.53
N TYR A 42 4.09 -9.94 -9.19
CA TYR A 42 3.52 -11.30 -9.29
C TYR A 42 3.01 -11.63 -10.69
N LYS A 43 2.98 -10.66 -11.60
CA LYS A 43 2.50 -10.83 -12.97
C LYS A 43 3.65 -11.11 -13.93
N PRO A 44 3.48 -12.01 -14.93
CA PRO A 44 4.50 -12.26 -15.95
C PRO A 44 4.73 -11.04 -16.86
N CYS A 45 3.75 -10.16 -17.00
CA CYS A 45 3.84 -8.93 -17.80
C CYS A 45 4.48 -7.74 -17.05
N TYR A 46 5.11 -7.97 -15.90
CA TYR A 46 5.75 -6.91 -15.13
C TYR A 46 6.76 -6.11 -15.95
N THR A 47 6.56 -4.80 -15.99
CA THR A 47 7.44 -3.85 -16.66
C THR A 47 7.75 -2.70 -15.70
N PRO A 48 9.02 -2.41 -15.36
CA PRO A 48 9.37 -1.47 -14.29
C PRO A 48 8.91 -0.02 -14.51
N HIS A 49 8.74 0.40 -15.76
CA HIS A 49 8.38 1.78 -16.10
C HIS A 49 6.87 1.99 -16.32
N VAL A 50 6.08 0.95 -16.20
CA VAL A 50 4.62 0.98 -16.41
C VAL A 50 3.91 0.52 -15.13
N ASP A 51 2.74 1.10 -14.86
CA ASP A 51 1.84 0.64 -13.80
C ASP A 51 1.15 -0.67 -14.23
N CYS A 52 1.75 -1.80 -13.85
CA CYS A 52 1.23 -3.13 -14.11
C CYS A 52 0.50 -3.74 -12.91
N GLY A 53 0.46 -3.02 -11.79
CA GLY A 53 -0.07 -3.53 -10.53
C GLY A 53 -1.59 -3.53 -10.44
N ASP A 54 -2.08 -3.99 -9.31
CA ASP A 54 -3.49 -4.05 -8.98
C ASP A 54 -3.88 -2.95 -8.00
N ASN A 55 -5.18 -2.67 -7.91
CA ASN A 55 -5.73 -1.82 -6.86
C ASN A 55 -5.91 -2.67 -5.59
N VAL A 56 -5.38 -2.21 -4.47
CA VAL A 56 -5.43 -2.94 -3.21
C VAL A 56 -6.32 -2.24 -2.21
N ILE A 57 -7.26 -2.98 -1.66
CA ILE A 57 -8.14 -2.54 -0.57
C ILE A 57 -7.66 -3.24 0.70
N ILE A 58 -7.29 -2.49 1.71
CA ILE A 58 -6.91 -3.01 3.02
C ILE A 58 -8.07 -2.76 3.98
N ILE A 59 -8.59 -3.83 4.58
CA ILE A 59 -9.65 -3.79 5.58
C ILE A 59 -9.11 -4.13 6.97
N ASN A 60 -9.86 -3.79 8.01
CA ASN A 60 -9.47 -3.99 9.42
C ASN A 60 -8.10 -3.38 9.77
N ALA A 61 -7.80 -2.22 9.22
CA ALA A 61 -6.49 -1.56 9.40
C ALA A 61 -6.21 -1.18 10.88
N ASP A 62 -7.24 -1.03 11.69
CA ASP A 62 -7.18 -0.78 13.13
C ASP A 62 -6.61 -1.96 13.93
N LYS A 63 -6.75 -3.20 13.41
CA LYS A 63 -6.33 -4.44 14.07
C LYS A 63 -4.93 -4.91 13.67
N VAL A 64 -4.16 -4.09 12.95
CA VAL A 64 -2.79 -4.40 12.56
C VAL A 64 -1.85 -4.45 13.76
N GLN A 65 -0.85 -5.32 13.69
CA GLN A 65 0.12 -5.50 14.76
C GLN A 65 1.51 -4.93 14.42
N LEU A 66 2.18 -4.45 15.45
CA LEU A 66 3.61 -4.14 15.44
C LEU A 66 4.29 -4.95 16.54
N THR A 67 5.42 -5.55 16.23
CA THR A 67 6.17 -6.38 17.18
C THR A 67 6.92 -5.53 18.22
N GLY A 68 7.02 -6.03 19.44
CA GLY A 68 7.72 -5.34 20.52
C GLY A 68 7.08 -4.01 20.92
N LYS A 69 7.90 -3.05 21.31
CA LYS A 69 7.46 -1.71 21.74
C LYS A 69 7.43 -0.68 20.60
N LYS A 70 7.34 -1.11 19.35
CA LYS A 70 7.41 -0.20 18.18
C LYS A 70 6.28 0.82 18.12
N TRP A 71 5.15 0.58 18.75
CA TRP A 71 4.06 1.53 18.80
C TRP A 71 4.46 2.88 19.44
N THR A 72 5.34 2.84 20.42
CA THR A 72 5.80 4.01 21.19
C THR A 72 7.23 4.40 20.84
N ASP A 73 8.13 3.44 20.69
CA ASP A 73 9.57 3.69 20.60
C ASP A 73 10.02 4.02 19.17
N ARG A 74 9.27 3.58 18.16
CA ARG A 74 9.59 3.93 16.77
C ARG A 74 9.16 5.38 16.50
N VAL A 75 10.06 6.14 15.90
CA VAL A 75 9.81 7.54 15.54
C VAL A 75 9.90 7.73 14.03
N TYR A 76 8.90 8.39 13.46
CA TYR A 76 8.88 8.85 12.08
C TYR A 76 9.21 10.33 12.05
N LEU A 77 10.31 10.69 11.38
CA LEU A 77 10.79 12.07 11.28
C LEU A 77 10.20 12.75 10.04
N ASN A 78 9.73 13.97 10.21
CA ASN A 78 9.36 14.89 9.15
C ASN A 78 10.06 16.22 9.38
N PHE A 79 10.60 16.81 8.32
CA PHE A 79 11.27 18.10 8.37
C PHE A 79 10.50 19.11 7.51
N THR A 80 10.18 20.26 8.08
CA THR A 80 9.39 21.30 7.40
C THR A 80 10.21 22.23 6.51
N GLY A 81 11.57 22.14 6.58
CA GLY A 81 12.49 23.02 5.84
C GLY A 81 12.86 24.30 6.59
N TYR A 82 12.31 24.56 7.75
CA TYR A 82 12.62 25.72 8.59
C TYR A 82 13.48 25.35 9.80
N PRO A 83 14.26 26.29 10.37
CA PRO A 83 15.00 26.05 11.62
C PRO A 83 14.06 25.57 12.74
N GLY A 84 14.43 24.46 13.41
CA GLY A 84 13.58 23.82 14.43
C GLY A 84 12.35 23.12 13.88
N GLY A 85 12.27 22.90 12.56
CA GLY A 85 11.13 22.29 11.88
C GLY A 85 11.10 20.76 11.90
N GLN A 86 11.98 20.08 12.63
CA GLN A 86 11.94 18.63 12.79
C GLN A 86 10.71 18.24 13.64
N ARG A 87 9.89 17.37 13.09
CA ARG A 87 8.71 16.84 13.76
C ARG A 87 8.82 15.33 13.89
N GLU A 88 8.46 14.84 15.06
CA GLU A 88 8.51 13.44 15.42
C GLU A 88 7.09 12.92 15.66
N LEU A 89 6.80 11.76 15.10
CA LEU A 89 5.50 11.09 15.25
C LEU A 89 5.73 9.61 15.50
N SER A 90 5.09 9.08 16.53
CA SER A 90 5.05 7.64 16.78
C SER A 90 4.01 6.96 15.85
N PRO A 91 4.10 5.64 15.63
CA PRO A 91 3.04 4.89 14.95
C PRO A 91 1.68 5.06 15.63
N ALA A 92 1.63 5.10 16.95
CA ALA A 92 0.40 5.32 17.70
C ALA A 92 -0.23 6.69 17.40
N ASP A 93 0.59 7.74 17.27
CA ASP A 93 0.10 9.09 16.91
C ASP A 93 -0.41 9.15 15.47
N LEU A 94 0.24 8.42 14.56
CA LEU A 94 -0.22 8.31 13.17
C LEU A 94 -1.55 7.57 13.08
N MET A 95 -1.73 6.49 13.86
CA MET A 95 -3.00 5.77 13.94
C MET A 95 -4.14 6.65 14.45
N LYS A 96 -3.90 7.44 15.50
CA LYS A 96 -4.88 8.41 16.03
C LYS A 96 -5.30 9.46 15.00
N LYS A 97 -4.38 9.86 14.13
CA LYS A 97 -4.65 10.81 13.02
C LYS A 97 -5.36 10.20 11.82
N GLY A 98 -5.47 8.89 11.79
CA GLY A 98 -6.10 8.09 10.74
C GLY A 98 -5.24 6.90 10.31
N GLU A 99 -5.85 5.71 10.27
CA GLU A 99 -5.18 4.44 9.95
C GLU A 99 -4.44 4.52 8.60
N SER A 100 -5.05 5.17 7.63
CA SER A 100 -4.47 5.32 6.30
C SER A 100 -3.12 6.04 6.29
N ARG A 101 -2.86 6.92 7.25
CA ARG A 101 -1.60 7.67 7.33
C ARG A 101 -0.42 6.79 7.70
N LEU A 102 -0.61 5.87 8.64
CA LEU A 102 0.42 4.93 9.04
C LEU A 102 0.80 4.00 7.88
N PHE A 103 -0.21 3.37 7.26
CA PHE A 103 0.02 2.47 6.12
C PHE A 103 0.67 3.17 4.93
N LYS A 104 0.18 4.35 4.56
CA LYS A 104 0.77 5.14 3.46
C LYS A 104 2.20 5.57 3.76
N ARG A 105 2.52 5.89 5.01
CA ARG A 105 3.90 6.21 5.42
C ARG A 105 4.84 5.03 5.21
N VAL A 106 4.42 3.84 5.61
CA VAL A 106 5.21 2.60 5.46
C VAL A 106 5.33 2.21 3.99
N LEU A 107 4.21 2.18 3.25
CA LEU A 107 4.19 1.82 1.83
C LEU A 107 5.02 2.78 0.98
N LYS A 108 4.96 4.08 1.25
CA LYS A 108 5.77 5.08 0.54
C LYS A 108 7.27 4.78 0.62
N GLY A 109 7.74 4.25 1.75
CA GLY A 109 9.13 3.81 1.91
C GLY A 109 9.48 2.55 1.12
N MET A 110 8.50 1.71 0.77
CA MET A 110 8.67 0.45 0.05
C MET A 110 8.45 0.57 -1.45
N LEU A 111 7.83 1.64 -1.90
CA LEU A 111 7.58 1.94 -3.32
C LEU A 111 8.71 2.79 -3.90
N PRO A 112 8.89 2.80 -5.24
CA PRO A 112 9.88 3.65 -5.89
C PRO A 112 9.66 5.13 -5.56
N LYS A 113 10.74 5.88 -5.39
CA LYS A 113 10.69 7.32 -5.08
C LYS A 113 10.66 8.18 -6.36
N ASN A 114 9.65 7.97 -7.18
CA ASN A 114 9.43 8.67 -8.45
C ASN A 114 7.95 8.94 -8.67
N LYS A 115 7.59 9.53 -9.82
CA LYS A 115 6.19 9.80 -10.19
C LYS A 115 5.35 8.53 -10.25
N LEU A 116 5.90 7.43 -10.77
CA LEU A 116 5.23 6.14 -10.81
C LEU A 116 4.92 5.61 -9.41
N GLY A 117 5.88 5.69 -8.48
CA GLY A 117 5.68 5.30 -7.09
C GLY A 117 4.58 6.11 -6.38
N ALA A 118 4.50 7.41 -6.65
CA ALA A 118 3.42 8.26 -6.13
C ALA A 118 2.04 7.86 -6.69
N GLN A 119 1.99 7.47 -7.97
CA GLN A 119 0.77 6.97 -8.61
C GLN A 119 0.35 5.61 -8.04
N LEU A 120 1.30 4.69 -7.83
CA LEU A 120 1.04 3.39 -7.20
C LEU A 120 0.47 3.55 -5.77
N LEU A 121 0.94 4.52 -5.02
CA LEU A 121 0.43 4.80 -3.68
C LEU A 121 -1.04 5.25 -3.68
N ARG A 122 -1.54 5.83 -4.77
CA ARG A 122 -2.96 6.20 -4.94
C ARG A 122 -3.86 4.98 -5.17
N ASN A 123 -3.30 3.87 -5.63
CA ASN A 123 -4.04 2.63 -5.88
C ASN A 123 -4.28 1.81 -4.59
N VAL A 124 -3.93 2.36 -3.43
CA VAL A 124 -4.18 1.75 -2.13
C VAL A 124 -5.33 2.44 -1.42
N TYR A 125 -6.33 1.66 -1.03
CA TYR A 125 -7.49 2.10 -0.29
C TYR A 125 -7.48 1.42 1.07
N ILE A 126 -7.54 2.19 2.16
CA ILE A 126 -7.33 1.70 3.52
C ILE A 126 -8.56 2.06 4.36
N TYR A 127 -9.13 1.05 5.00
CA TYR A 127 -10.32 1.16 5.85
C TYR A 127 -10.07 0.51 7.20
N GLY A 128 -10.45 1.19 8.27
CA GLY A 128 -10.33 0.67 9.64
C GLY A 128 -11.27 -0.48 9.93
N GLY A 129 -12.49 -0.43 9.37
CA GLY A 129 -13.49 -1.48 9.52
C GLY A 129 -13.38 -2.61 8.51
N SER A 130 -14.33 -3.53 8.59
CA SER A 130 -14.45 -4.66 7.64
C SER A 130 -15.16 -4.30 6.34
N GLU A 131 -15.87 -3.17 6.29
CA GLU A 131 -16.64 -2.73 5.14
C GLU A 131 -15.84 -1.78 4.25
N HIS A 132 -16.07 -1.86 2.94
CA HIS A 132 -15.48 -0.98 1.95
C HIS A 132 -16.51 -0.61 0.86
N PRO A 133 -16.44 0.60 0.28
CA PRO A 133 -17.41 1.06 -0.73
C PRO A 133 -17.16 0.51 -2.15
N HIS A 134 -16.20 -0.40 -2.32
CA HIS A 134 -15.75 -0.88 -3.64
C HIS A 134 -16.38 -2.22 -4.05
N ALA A 135 -17.58 -2.55 -3.56
CA ALA A 135 -18.29 -3.80 -3.92
C ALA A 135 -18.57 -3.91 -5.42
N ALA A 136 -18.87 -2.79 -6.08
CA ALA A 136 -19.14 -2.74 -7.53
C ALA A 136 -17.93 -3.15 -8.40
N GLN A 137 -16.72 -3.08 -7.86
CA GLN A 137 -15.47 -3.49 -8.54
C GLN A 137 -15.22 -5.00 -8.47
N THR A 138 -16.08 -5.76 -7.80
CA THR A 138 -15.94 -7.22 -7.62
C THR A 138 -14.52 -7.62 -7.16
N PRO A 139 -14.02 -7.09 -6.04
CA PRO A 139 -12.65 -7.34 -5.62
C PRO A 139 -12.45 -8.79 -5.19
N LYS A 140 -11.26 -9.34 -5.50
CA LYS A 140 -10.85 -10.68 -5.09
C LYS A 140 -10.20 -10.64 -3.71
N THR A 141 -10.61 -11.49 -2.80
CA THR A 141 -9.94 -11.62 -1.50
C THR A 141 -8.66 -12.44 -1.66
N ILE A 142 -7.54 -11.91 -1.20
CA ILE A 142 -6.24 -12.60 -1.19
C ILE A 142 -5.75 -12.73 0.25
N ASP A 143 -5.36 -13.96 0.62
CA ASP A 143 -4.63 -14.19 1.86
C ASP A 143 -3.14 -13.88 1.66
N ILE A 144 -2.67 -12.87 2.37
CA ILE A 144 -1.27 -12.43 2.31
C ILE A 144 -0.30 -13.52 2.79
N ASN A 145 -0.71 -14.39 3.69
CA ASN A 145 0.17 -15.42 4.23
C ASN A 145 0.57 -16.46 3.17
N THR A 146 -0.27 -16.67 2.16
CA THR A 146 0.00 -17.61 1.06
C THR A 146 0.97 -17.03 0.02
N LEU A 147 1.14 -15.71 -0.04
CA LEU A 147 2.05 -15.05 -0.98
C LEU A 147 3.51 -15.16 -0.52
N LYS A 148 4.40 -15.47 -1.46
CA LYS A 148 5.86 -15.51 -1.24
C LYS A 148 6.55 -14.17 -1.49
#